data_a05627146880a022f0ebf47f6cb72080
#
_entry.id   a05627146880a022f0ebf47f6cb72080
#
_cell.length_a   1.000
_cell.length_b   1.000
_cell.length_c   1.000
_cell.angle_alpha   90.00
_cell.angle_beta   90.00
_cell.angle_gamma   90.00
#
_symmetry.space_group_name_H-M   'P 1'
#
loop_
_entity.id
_entity.type
_entity.pdbx_description
1 polymer ?
#
loop_
_entity_poly.entity_id
_entity_poly.type
_entity_poly.pdbx_seq_one_letter_code
_entity_poly.pdbx_strand_id
1 'polypeptide(L)'
;DWFFIDFNRNDGYQDGLWYEGWEGHYELVKLNLYHPQVKEYLFSCVGQWMERYHIDGLRLDVAYMVEPDFLKELRQYCLKRNPEFFLLGEMIHGDYNRLVNDEMLHSATNYECYKGLYSSFNSMNLFEIGHSLQRQFGSDPWCLYRGKHLFSFADNHDVTRVASELTNPRHLPLLYALLLAMPGIPCIYYGSEWGAKGEKRQGDSALRPAFDQPEWNELTDFISKCIHIHKNSPALCYGDFRIALMTNRQLIIERRCQDQQMLIAVNADENDYMAHFDARAGRARDLLTGDVHDFGGGSLLPALSAFYWEVF
;
A
#
# COMPACT_ATOMS: atom_id res chain seq x y z
N ASP A 1 -30.30 15.12 16.06
CA ASP A 1 -28.94 15.61 16.43
C ASP A 1 -27.80 14.64 16.05
N TRP A 2 -28.14 13.42 15.58
CA TRP A 2 -27.15 12.46 15.10
C TRP A 2 -26.55 12.83 13.73
N PHE A 3 -27.23 13.74 13.02
CA PHE A 3 -26.84 14.23 11.71
C PHE A 3 -26.76 15.76 11.72
N PHE A 4 -26.02 16.34 10.80
CA PHE A 4 -26.02 17.78 10.56
C PHE A 4 -27.17 18.13 9.64
N ILE A 5 -28.26 18.71 10.17
CA ILE A 5 -29.48 19.04 9.42
C ILE A 5 -29.80 20.52 9.60
N ASP A 6 -30.19 21.21 8.52
CA ASP A 6 -30.72 22.58 8.52
C ASP A 6 -32.05 22.62 7.76
N PHE A 7 -33.13 22.85 8.50
CA PHE A 7 -34.49 22.95 7.96
C PHE A 7 -34.81 24.28 7.29
N ASN A 8 -33.88 25.25 7.31
CA ASN A 8 -34.00 26.54 6.64
C ASN A 8 -33.28 26.58 5.27
N ARG A 9 -32.71 25.49 4.87
CA ARG A 9 -31.97 25.33 3.61
C ARG A 9 -32.52 24.14 2.83
N ASN A 10 -32.36 24.16 1.51
CA ASN A 10 -32.57 23.00 0.65
C ASN A 10 -31.24 22.45 0.16
N ASP A 11 -31.18 21.15 0.00
CA ASP A 11 -30.14 20.46 -0.76
C ASP A 11 -30.51 20.34 -2.26
N GLY A 12 -29.78 19.52 -2.99
CA GLY A 12 -30.02 19.27 -4.40
C GLY A 12 -31.30 18.47 -4.69
N TYR A 13 -31.92 17.85 -3.69
CA TYR A 13 -33.15 17.04 -3.86
C TYR A 13 -34.44 17.85 -3.64
N GLN A 14 -34.34 19.08 -3.13
CA GLN A 14 -35.48 20.00 -2.89
C GLN A 14 -36.58 19.39 -1.99
N ASP A 15 -36.17 18.61 -1.02
CA ASP A 15 -37.06 17.96 -0.05
C ASP A 15 -37.40 18.83 1.18
N GLY A 16 -36.94 20.09 1.17
CA GLY A 16 -37.23 21.08 2.21
C GLY A 16 -36.24 21.11 3.36
N LEU A 17 -35.13 20.39 3.26
CA LEU A 17 -34.06 20.40 4.24
C LEU A 17 -32.70 20.29 3.58
N TRP A 18 -31.67 20.69 4.31
CA TRP A 18 -30.26 20.41 3.96
C TRP A 18 -29.66 19.51 5.03
N TYR A 19 -28.82 18.57 4.60
CA TYR A 19 -28.00 17.77 5.50
C TYR A 19 -26.59 17.56 4.91
N GLU A 20 -25.64 17.31 5.79
CA GLU A 20 -24.26 17.07 5.36
C GLU A 20 -24.11 15.64 4.81
N GLY A 21 -23.65 15.54 3.55
CA GLY A 21 -23.24 14.31 2.93
C GLY A 21 -21.73 14.32 2.62
N TRP A 22 -21.17 13.17 2.28
CA TRP A 22 -19.78 13.04 1.90
C TRP A 22 -19.52 13.82 0.58
N GLU A 23 -18.66 14.84 0.65
CA GLU A 23 -18.25 15.68 -0.50
C GLU A 23 -19.41 16.17 -1.37
N GLY A 24 -20.58 16.39 -0.79
CA GLY A 24 -21.79 16.82 -1.51
C GLY A 24 -22.64 15.68 -2.06
N HIS A 25 -22.29 14.44 -1.79
CA HIS A 25 -23.09 13.27 -2.11
C HIS A 25 -24.14 13.05 -1.01
N TYR A 26 -25.36 13.52 -1.25
CA TYR A 26 -26.45 13.48 -0.27
C TYR A 26 -26.95 12.07 0.04
N GLU A 27 -26.76 11.11 -0.86
CA GLU A 27 -27.02 9.69 -0.63
C GLU A 27 -26.09 9.07 0.42
N LEU A 28 -24.97 9.72 0.74
CA LEU A 28 -23.98 9.28 1.73
C LEU A 28 -23.99 10.26 2.92
N VAL A 29 -25.00 10.11 3.77
CA VAL A 29 -25.28 11.02 4.89
C VAL A 29 -24.19 10.90 5.97
N LYS A 30 -23.64 12.05 6.40
CA LYS A 30 -22.60 12.11 7.41
C LYS A 30 -23.18 12.10 8.82
N LEU A 31 -22.67 11.23 9.68
CA LEU A 31 -22.96 11.23 11.11
C LEU A 31 -22.26 12.39 11.83
N ASN A 32 -22.91 12.97 12.82
CA ASN A 32 -22.32 13.96 13.71
C ASN A 32 -21.42 13.30 14.76
N LEU A 33 -20.14 13.13 14.45
CA LEU A 33 -19.17 12.50 15.35
C LEU A 33 -18.79 13.38 16.58
N TYR A 34 -19.28 14.61 16.67
CA TYR A 34 -19.18 15.40 17.90
C TYR A 34 -20.24 15.03 18.92
N HIS A 35 -21.34 14.37 18.50
CA HIS A 35 -22.44 14.01 19.37
C HIS A 35 -22.07 12.81 20.27
N PRO A 36 -22.15 12.94 21.62
CA PRO A 36 -21.69 11.89 22.55
C PRO A 36 -22.38 10.53 22.33
N GLN A 37 -23.70 10.52 22.10
CA GLN A 37 -24.42 9.27 21.87
C GLN A 37 -24.07 8.59 20.56
N VAL A 38 -23.69 9.34 19.50
CA VAL A 38 -23.17 8.77 18.26
C VAL A 38 -21.84 8.07 18.52
N LYS A 39 -20.93 8.72 19.24
CA LYS A 39 -19.64 8.10 19.62
C LYS A 39 -19.85 6.85 20.47
N GLU A 40 -20.67 6.93 21.51
CA GLU A 40 -20.98 5.79 22.39
C GLU A 40 -21.54 4.61 21.59
N TYR A 41 -22.50 4.86 20.69
CA TYR A 41 -23.07 3.84 19.83
C TYR A 41 -22.01 3.18 18.92
N LEU A 42 -21.22 3.97 18.20
CA LEU A 42 -20.19 3.45 17.29
C LEU A 42 -19.11 2.68 18.05
N PHE A 43 -18.64 3.19 19.18
CA PHE A 43 -17.66 2.49 20.01
C PHE A 43 -18.21 1.19 20.59
N SER A 44 -19.49 1.17 20.98
CA SER A 44 -20.13 -0.06 21.44
C SER A 44 -20.21 -1.11 20.33
N CYS A 45 -20.49 -0.70 19.08
CA CYS A 45 -20.47 -1.60 17.94
C CYS A 45 -19.08 -2.19 17.72
N VAL A 46 -18.03 -1.35 17.74
CA VAL A 46 -16.64 -1.81 17.62
C VAL A 46 -16.29 -2.79 18.75
N GLY A 47 -16.67 -2.45 20.00
CA GLY A 47 -16.46 -3.35 21.14
C GLY A 47 -17.14 -4.71 20.97
N GLN A 48 -18.38 -4.73 20.48
CA GLN A 48 -19.09 -5.98 20.18
C GLN A 48 -18.40 -6.78 19.08
N TRP A 49 -17.87 -6.14 18.04
CA TRP A 49 -17.13 -6.84 16.97
C TRP A 49 -15.82 -7.44 17.49
N MET A 50 -15.10 -6.71 18.37
CA MET A 50 -13.89 -7.23 19.02
C MET A 50 -14.21 -8.47 19.88
N GLU A 51 -15.28 -8.42 20.67
CA GLU A 51 -15.68 -9.51 21.56
C GLU A 51 -16.28 -10.70 20.81
N ARG A 52 -17.16 -10.44 19.83
CA ARG A 52 -17.93 -11.48 19.16
C ARG A 52 -17.21 -12.13 17.98
N TYR A 53 -16.45 -11.33 17.24
CA TYR A 53 -15.81 -11.78 16.00
C TYR A 53 -14.28 -11.81 16.09
N HIS A 54 -13.71 -11.39 17.23
CA HIS A 54 -12.26 -11.38 17.46
C HIS A 54 -11.48 -10.66 16.36
N ILE A 55 -12.00 -9.49 15.92
CA ILE A 55 -11.31 -8.68 14.92
C ILE A 55 -10.05 -8.07 15.51
N ASP A 56 -8.97 -8.00 14.72
CA ASP A 56 -7.67 -7.47 15.12
C ASP A 56 -7.44 -6.02 14.69
N GLY A 57 -8.38 -5.45 13.96
CA GLY A 57 -8.27 -4.06 13.49
C GLY A 57 -9.49 -3.58 12.71
N LEU A 58 -9.43 -2.31 12.32
CA LEU A 58 -10.43 -1.66 11.47
C LEU A 58 -9.75 -0.96 10.30
N ARG A 59 -10.35 -1.05 9.13
CA ARG A 59 -10.11 -0.13 8.02
C ARG A 59 -11.23 0.91 8.03
N LEU A 60 -10.85 2.16 8.19
CA LEU A 60 -11.77 3.30 8.20
C LEU A 60 -11.86 3.88 6.80
N ASP A 61 -13.05 3.80 6.24
CA ASP A 61 -13.38 4.41 4.96
C ASP A 61 -13.28 5.93 5.05
N VAL A 62 -12.80 6.58 3.98
CA VAL A 62 -12.74 8.05 3.91
C VAL A 62 -12.15 8.70 5.16
N ALA A 63 -11.11 8.13 5.74
CA ALA A 63 -10.58 8.53 7.05
C ALA A 63 -10.14 10.01 7.10
N TYR A 64 -9.80 10.61 5.96
CA TYR A 64 -9.44 12.03 5.86
C TYR A 64 -10.61 12.99 6.12
N MET A 65 -11.86 12.49 6.10
CA MET A 65 -13.08 13.23 6.43
C MET A 65 -13.59 12.97 7.85
N VAL A 66 -12.95 12.06 8.59
CA VAL A 66 -13.29 11.75 9.97
C VAL A 66 -12.63 12.76 10.90
N GLU A 67 -13.37 13.23 11.90
CA GLU A 67 -12.88 14.20 12.88
C GLU A 67 -11.70 13.65 13.69
N PRO A 68 -10.58 14.39 13.80
CA PRO A 68 -9.38 13.93 14.51
C PRO A 68 -9.64 13.50 15.96
N ASP A 69 -10.50 14.22 16.68
CA ASP A 69 -10.82 13.88 18.08
C ASP A 69 -11.57 12.54 18.19
N PHE A 70 -12.45 12.23 17.21
CA PHE A 70 -13.08 10.91 17.14
C PHE A 70 -12.03 9.80 16.91
N LEU A 71 -11.06 10.01 16.02
CA LEU A 71 -10.00 9.03 15.77
C LEU A 71 -9.13 8.79 17.00
N LYS A 72 -8.80 9.85 17.75
CA LYS A 72 -8.05 9.73 19.02
C LYS A 72 -8.81 8.91 20.05
N GLU A 73 -10.09 9.24 20.26
CA GLU A 73 -10.95 8.53 21.20
C GLU A 73 -11.14 7.06 20.76
N LEU A 74 -11.36 6.80 19.47
CA LEU A 74 -11.47 5.45 18.92
C LEU A 74 -10.20 4.64 19.18
N ARG A 75 -9.02 5.23 18.91
CA ARG A 75 -7.74 4.57 19.20
C ARG A 75 -7.62 4.19 20.66
N GLN A 76 -7.89 5.12 21.57
CA GLN A 76 -7.83 4.86 23.01
C GLN A 76 -8.81 3.76 23.44
N TYR A 77 -10.02 3.79 22.88
CA TYR A 77 -11.04 2.79 23.13
C TYR A 77 -10.62 1.38 22.70
N CYS A 78 -10.04 1.26 21.50
CA CYS A 78 -9.59 -0.01 20.95
C CYS A 78 -8.36 -0.55 21.68
N LEU A 79 -7.32 0.27 21.87
CA LEU A 79 -6.06 -0.17 22.49
C LEU A 79 -6.22 -0.52 23.97
N LYS A 80 -7.19 0.06 24.68
CA LYS A 80 -7.53 -0.34 26.05
C LYS A 80 -8.07 -1.79 26.12
N ARG A 81 -8.68 -2.29 25.04
CA ARG A 81 -9.24 -3.65 24.94
C ARG A 81 -8.27 -4.65 24.35
N ASN A 82 -7.54 -4.24 23.32
CA ASN A 82 -6.51 -5.04 22.67
C ASN A 82 -5.35 -4.11 22.30
N PRO A 83 -4.20 -4.16 23.01
CA PRO A 83 -3.04 -3.31 22.72
C PRO A 83 -2.47 -3.48 21.29
N GLU A 84 -2.71 -4.63 20.65
CA GLU A 84 -2.27 -4.94 19.29
C GLU A 84 -3.30 -4.56 18.22
N PHE A 85 -4.41 -3.92 18.60
CA PHE A 85 -5.48 -3.59 17.65
C PHE A 85 -5.03 -2.57 16.61
N PHE A 86 -5.19 -2.90 15.33
CA PHE A 86 -4.66 -2.11 14.22
C PHE A 86 -5.72 -1.18 13.63
N LEU A 87 -5.37 0.09 13.43
CA LEU A 87 -6.22 1.09 12.78
C LEU A 87 -5.59 1.55 11.47
N LEU A 88 -6.23 1.21 10.36
CA LEU A 88 -5.90 1.63 9.00
C LEU A 88 -6.92 2.65 8.51
N GLY A 89 -6.47 3.78 8.01
CA GLY A 89 -7.34 4.77 7.35
C GLY A 89 -7.20 4.76 5.85
N GLU A 90 -8.30 4.88 5.14
CA GLU A 90 -8.23 5.24 3.74
C GLU A 90 -7.93 6.72 3.60
N MET A 91 -6.84 7.02 2.89
CA MET A 91 -6.47 8.37 2.49
C MET A 91 -6.09 8.35 1.01
N ILE A 92 -6.91 9.00 0.19
CA ILE A 92 -6.68 9.05 -1.26
C ILE A 92 -5.64 10.12 -1.61
N HIS A 93 -5.61 11.22 -0.84
CA HIS A 93 -4.73 12.35 -1.06
C HIS A 93 -4.41 13.09 0.25
N GLY A 94 -3.47 14.02 0.20
CA GLY A 94 -3.07 14.86 1.32
C GLY A 94 -1.84 14.34 2.08
N ASP A 95 -1.54 15.00 3.17
CA ASP A 95 -0.41 14.62 4.03
C ASP A 95 -0.84 13.53 5.03
N TYR A 96 -0.27 12.34 4.88
CA TYR A 96 -0.58 11.20 5.76
C TYR A 96 -0.20 11.44 7.22
N ASN A 97 0.76 12.34 7.50
CA ASN A 97 1.13 12.68 8.89
C ASN A 97 -0.03 13.26 9.71
N ARG A 98 -1.03 13.85 9.04
CA ARG A 98 -2.21 14.39 9.72
C ARG A 98 -2.94 13.33 10.53
N LEU A 99 -3.02 12.10 10.02
CA LEU A 99 -3.78 11.02 10.64
C LEU A 99 -2.91 9.84 11.10
N VAL A 100 -1.76 9.59 10.42
CA VAL A 100 -0.84 8.50 10.81
C VAL A 100 0.16 9.01 11.82
N ASN A 101 -0.15 8.83 13.09
CA ASN A 101 0.67 9.27 14.22
C ASN A 101 0.30 8.47 15.48
N ASP A 102 1.00 8.73 16.59
CA ASP A 102 0.85 7.97 17.83
C ASP A 102 -0.51 8.17 18.53
N GLU A 103 -1.30 9.17 18.12
CA GLU A 103 -2.60 9.46 18.72
C GLU A 103 -3.79 8.92 17.92
N MET A 104 -3.66 8.70 16.61
CA MET A 104 -4.78 8.37 15.71
C MET A 104 -4.61 7.02 15.01
N LEU A 105 -4.17 7.03 13.74
CA LEU A 105 -4.07 5.81 12.93
C LEU A 105 -2.67 5.23 12.95
N HIS A 106 -2.56 3.92 12.84
CA HIS A 106 -1.29 3.22 12.69
C HIS A 106 -0.76 3.32 11.26
N SER A 107 -1.66 3.31 10.26
CA SER A 107 -1.32 3.34 8.85
C SER A 107 -2.41 4.01 8.02
N ALA A 108 -2.06 4.39 6.80
CA ALA A 108 -2.99 4.86 5.78
C ALA A 108 -2.65 4.25 4.42
N THR A 109 -3.64 4.20 3.52
CA THR A 109 -3.49 3.71 2.15
C THR A 109 -2.56 4.63 1.34
N ASN A 110 -1.53 4.05 0.72
CA ASN A 110 -0.51 4.79 -0.04
C ASN A 110 -0.89 4.90 -1.52
N TYR A 111 -1.87 5.75 -1.83
CA TYR A 111 -2.32 5.98 -3.21
C TYR A 111 -1.25 6.63 -4.09
N GLU A 112 -0.31 7.37 -3.52
CA GLU A 112 0.80 7.94 -4.29
C GLU A 112 1.69 6.83 -4.86
N CYS A 113 2.10 5.86 -4.04
CA CYS A 113 2.88 4.72 -4.52
C CYS A 113 2.07 3.80 -5.44
N TYR A 114 0.77 3.61 -5.19
CA TYR A 114 -0.13 2.89 -6.10
C TYR A 114 -0.04 3.48 -7.51
N LYS A 115 -0.24 4.79 -7.65
CA LYS A 115 -0.15 5.46 -8.94
C LYS A 115 1.26 5.34 -9.54
N GLY A 116 2.29 5.60 -8.75
CA GLY A 116 3.68 5.51 -9.18
C GLY A 116 4.07 4.12 -9.67
N LEU A 117 3.54 3.06 -9.03
CA LEU A 117 3.83 1.68 -9.44
C LEU A 117 3.37 1.41 -10.88
N TYR A 118 2.06 1.48 -11.17
CA TYR A 118 1.58 1.09 -12.50
C TYR A 118 2.03 2.09 -13.59
N SER A 119 2.05 3.41 -13.28
CA SER A 119 2.41 4.41 -14.28
C SER A 119 3.88 4.30 -14.68
N SER A 120 4.77 3.96 -13.76
CA SER A 120 6.20 3.73 -14.05
C SER A 120 6.43 2.64 -15.09
N PHE A 121 5.70 1.53 -14.96
CA PHE A 121 5.81 0.42 -15.93
C PHE A 121 5.13 0.75 -17.26
N ASN A 122 4.00 1.46 -17.24
CA ASN A 122 3.29 1.84 -18.46
C ASN A 122 4.02 2.89 -19.27
N SER A 123 4.64 3.87 -18.62
CA SER A 123 5.44 4.93 -19.26
C SER A 123 6.89 4.51 -19.53
N MET A 124 7.32 3.33 -19.04
CA MET A 124 8.72 2.89 -19.03
C MET A 124 9.63 3.92 -18.38
N ASN A 125 9.18 4.47 -17.23
CA ASN A 125 9.87 5.51 -16.49
C ASN A 125 9.86 5.23 -14.98
N LEU A 126 10.77 4.36 -14.52
CA LEU A 126 10.86 3.97 -13.10
C LEU A 126 11.30 5.12 -12.18
N PHE A 127 11.64 6.29 -12.72
CA PHE A 127 11.84 7.49 -11.91
C PHE A 127 10.56 7.91 -11.17
N GLU A 128 9.37 7.63 -11.70
CA GLU A 128 8.11 8.01 -11.05
C GLU A 128 7.98 7.34 -9.68
N ILE A 129 8.04 6.01 -9.64
CA ILE A 129 7.98 5.29 -8.35
C ILE A 129 9.24 5.51 -7.51
N GLY A 130 10.41 5.56 -8.13
CA GLY A 130 11.67 5.80 -7.43
C GLY A 130 11.68 7.13 -6.69
N HIS A 131 11.23 8.22 -7.31
CA HIS A 131 11.10 9.52 -6.65
C HIS A 131 10.04 9.55 -5.57
N SER A 132 8.89 8.88 -5.77
CA SER A 132 7.86 8.75 -4.73
C SER A 132 8.41 8.04 -3.50
N LEU A 133 9.12 6.93 -3.68
CA LEU A 133 9.74 6.19 -2.58
C LEU A 133 10.85 7.00 -1.89
N GLN A 134 11.71 7.68 -2.65
CA GLN A 134 12.77 8.52 -2.08
C GLN A 134 12.20 9.68 -1.27
N ARG A 135 11.15 10.34 -1.78
CA ARG A 135 10.48 11.45 -1.09
C ARG A 135 9.77 11.00 0.18
N GLN A 136 9.20 9.81 0.18
CA GLN A 136 8.46 9.28 1.33
C GLN A 136 9.39 8.67 2.38
N PHE A 137 10.36 7.87 1.99
CA PHE A 137 11.07 6.96 2.89
C PHE A 137 12.60 7.08 2.84
N GLY A 138 13.16 8.00 2.04
CA GLY A 138 14.61 8.19 1.96
C GLY A 138 15.25 8.57 3.29
N SER A 139 16.58 8.65 3.28
CA SER A 139 17.37 8.95 4.48
C SER A 139 17.46 10.43 4.82
N ASP A 140 17.04 11.31 3.91
CA ASP A 140 17.13 12.75 4.08
C ASP A 140 16.16 13.27 5.15
N PRO A 141 16.52 14.35 5.90
CA PRO A 141 15.65 14.91 6.93
C PRO A 141 14.31 15.45 6.43
N TRP A 142 14.20 15.75 5.14
CA TRP A 142 12.97 16.25 4.51
C TRP A 142 12.02 15.15 4.03
N CYS A 143 12.39 13.87 4.16
CA CYS A 143 11.52 12.76 3.77
C CYS A 143 10.27 12.72 4.63
N LEU A 144 9.11 12.54 3.98
CA LEU A 144 7.81 12.81 4.59
C LEU A 144 7.37 11.77 5.62
N TYR A 145 7.63 10.47 5.33
CA TYR A 145 7.02 9.36 6.07
C TYR A 145 8.05 8.35 6.58
N ARG A 146 9.27 8.80 6.79
CA ARG A 146 10.34 7.97 7.34
C ARG A 146 9.92 7.35 8.68
N GLY A 147 10.09 6.04 8.81
CA GLY A 147 9.68 5.28 10.00
C GLY A 147 8.18 4.97 10.09
N LYS A 148 7.38 5.39 9.10
CA LYS A 148 5.96 5.01 9.00
C LYS A 148 5.77 3.81 8.08
N HIS A 149 4.85 2.93 8.45
CA HIS A 149 4.47 1.76 7.66
C HIS A 149 3.14 2.05 6.96
N LEU A 150 3.20 2.68 5.78
CA LEU A 150 2.02 2.95 4.98
C LEU A 150 1.53 1.66 4.28
N PHE A 151 0.22 1.54 4.13
CA PHE A 151 -0.43 0.40 3.50
C PHE A 151 -0.36 0.54 1.97
N SER A 152 0.52 -0.23 1.35
CA SER A 152 0.86 -0.16 -0.07
C SER A 152 0.19 -1.29 -0.85
N PHE A 153 -0.33 -0.99 -2.04
CA PHE A 153 -1.09 -1.91 -2.87
C PHE A 153 -0.84 -1.63 -4.35
N ALA A 154 -1.10 -2.64 -5.19
CA ALA A 154 -1.08 -2.51 -6.65
C ALA A 154 -2.47 -2.26 -7.24
N ASP A 155 -3.49 -2.73 -6.57
CA ASP A 155 -4.91 -2.49 -6.83
C ASP A 155 -5.74 -2.74 -5.57
N ASN A 156 -7.02 -2.35 -5.63
CA ASN A 156 -8.01 -2.61 -4.58
C ASN A 156 -9.43 -2.66 -5.19
N HIS A 157 -10.45 -2.67 -4.33
CA HIS A 157 -11.85 -2.74 -4.72
C HIS A 157 -12.42 -1.48 -5.38
N ASP A 158 -11.68 -0.37 -5.42
CA ASP A 158 -12.11 0.94 -5.92
C ASP A 158 -11.37 1.41 -7.18
N VAL A 159 -10.33 0.70 -7.58
CA VAL A 159 -9.51 1.04 -8.75
C VAL A 159 -9.47 -0.11 -9.76
N THR A 160 -9.15 0.21 -11.00
CA THR A 160 -8.90 -0.80 -12.04
C THR A 160 -7.88 -1.83 -11.55
N ARG A 161 -8.16 -3.13 -11.76
CA ARG A 161 -7.25 -4.20 -11.40
C ARG A 161 -5.90 -4.03 -12.10
N VAL A 162 -4.81 -4.25 -11.41
CA VAL A 162 -3.46 -4.00 -11.93
C VAL A 162 -3.15 -4.80 -13.21
N ALA A 163 -3.69 -6.02 -13.32
CA ALA A 163 -3.57 -6.83 -14.54
C ALA A 163 -4.34 -6.26 -15.75
N SER A 164 -5.31 -5.35 -15.52
CA SER A 164 -5.99 -4.59 -16.57
C SER A 164 -5.35 -3.21 -16.80
N GLU A 165 -4.69 -2.65 -15.79
CA GLU A 165 -4.04 -1.34 -15.85
C GLU A 165 -2.71 -1.37 -16.61
N LEU A 166 -1.95 -2.46 -16.49
CA LEU A 166 -0.67 -2.61 -17.15
C LEU A 166 -0.81 -2.85 -18.65
N THR A 167 -0.12 -2.02 -19.46
CA THR A 167 -0.07 -2.14 -20.93
C THR A 167 0.74 -3.37 -21.37
N ASN A 168 1.77 -3.75 -20.62
CA ASN A 168 2.56 -4.97 -20.86
C ASN A 168 2.33 -5.94 -19.67
N PRO A 169 1.60 -7.05 -19.88
CA PRO A 169 1.31 -8.03 -18.81
C PRO A 169 2.59 -8.70 -18.26
N ARG A 170 3.69 -8.70 -18.98
CA ARG A 170 4.99 -9.24 -18.54
C ARG A 170 5.61 -8.42 -17.40
N HIS A 171 5.14 -7.19 -17.19
CA HIS A 171 5.56 -6.35 -16.06
C HIS A 171 4.87 -6.71 -14.75
N LEU A 172 3.80 -7.50 -14.76
CA LEU A 172 3.02 -7.80 -13.57
C LEU A 172 3.85 -8.48 -12.46
N PRO A 173 4.69 -9.50 -12.73
CA PRO A 173 5.57 -10.06 -11.71
C PRO A 173 6.59 -9.02 -11.18
N LEU A 174 7.12 -8.16 -12.05
CA LEU A 174 8.12 -7.16 -11.68
C LEU A 174 7.52 -6.08 -10.76
N LEU A 175 6.29 -5.69 -11.03
CA LEU A 175 5.54 -4.75 -10.19
C LEU A 175 5.33 -5.34 -8.79
N TYR A 176 4.95 -6.62 -8.68
CA TYR A 176 4.80 -7.29 -7.39
C TYR A 176 6.13 -7.49 -6.66
N ALA A 177 7.21 -7.78 -7.41
CA ALA A 177 8.55 -7.80 -6.81
C ALA A 177 8.90 -6.47 -6.15
N LEU A 178 8.57 -5.35 -6.80
CA LEU A 178 8.83 -4.04 -6.23
C LEU A 178 7.87 -3.72 -5.05
N LEU A 179 6.56 -3.99 -5.19
CA LEU A 179 5.57 -3.78 -4.13
C LEU A 179 5.94 -4.50 -2.83
N LEU A 180 6.38 -5.77 -2.94
CA LEU A 180 6.73 -6.60 -1.79
C LEU A 180 8.11 -6.27 -1.19
N ALA A 181 8.88 -5.39 -1.83
CA ALA A 181 10.21 -4.98 -1.38
C ALA A 181 10.28 -3.52 -0.89
N MET A 182 9.37 -2.66 -1.32
CA MET A 182 9.35 -1.26 -0.90
C MET A 182 8.91 -1.10 0.56
N PRO A 183 9.25 0.03 1.23
CA PRO A 183 8.83 0.30 2.59
C PRO A 183 7.32 0.33 2.75
N GLY A 184 6.80 -0.17 3.88
CA GLY A 184 5.39 -0.15 4.23
C GLY A 184 4.83 -1.54 4.47
N ILE A 185 3.51 -1.65 4.45
CA ILE A 185 2.75 -2.89 4.62
C ILE A 185 2.20 -3.26 3.24
N PRO A 186 2.77 -4.26 2.54
CA PRO A 186 2.27 -4.66 1.24
C PRO A 186 0.93 -5.38 1.35
N CYS A 187 0.02 -5.04 0.44
CA CYS A 187 -1.29 -5.66 0.34
C CYS A 187 -1.49 -6.29 -1.04
N ILE A 188 -2.04 -7.49 -1.05
CA ILE A 188 -2.51 -8.17 -2.25
C ILE A 188 -4.05 -8.18 -2.20
N TYR A 189 -4.69 -7.64 -3.23
CA TYR A 189 -6.13 -7.70 -3.36
C TYR A 189 -6.53 -9.07 -3.93
N TYR A 190 -7.59 -9.67 -3.41
CA TYR A 190 -7.99 -11.03 -3.78
C TYR A 190 -8.21 -11.17 -5.30
N GLY A 191 -7.69 -12.23 -5.88
CA GLY A 191 -7.69 -12.50 -7.32
C GLY A 191 -6.53 -11.86 -8.08
N SER A 192 -5.89 -10.83 -7.54
CA SER A 192 -4.76 -10.16 -8.19
C SER A 192 -3.50 -11.02 -8.17
N GLU A 193 -3.39 -11.96 -7.21
CA GLU A 193 -2.29 -12.93 -7.12
C GLU A 193 -2.23 -13.92 -8.28
N TRP A 194 -3.33 -14.10 -9.01
CA TRP A 194 -3.33 -14.87 -10.27
C TRP A 194 -3.61 -14.02 -11.51
N GLY A 195 -3.63 -12.69 -11.37
CA GLY A 195 -3.79 -11.76 -12.48
C GLY A 195 -5.24 -11.56 -12.92
N ALA A 196 -6.20 -11.62 -12.00
CA ALA A 196 -7.60 -11.32 -12.30
C ALA A 196 -7.74 -9.91 -12.87
N LYS A 197 -8.60 -9.77 -13.88
CA LYS A 197 -8.84 -8.52 -14.60
C LYS A 197 -10.16 -7.89 -14.17
N GLY A 198 -10.25 -6.55 -14.31
CA GLY A 198 -11.45 -5.77 -14.05
C GLY A 198 -11.13 -4.27 -14.23
N GLU A 199 -12.01 -3.54 -14.87
CA GLU A 199 -11.82 -2.12 -15.14
C GLU A 199 -12.87 -1.28 -14.42
N LYS A 200 -12.46 -0.18 -13.78
CA LYS A 200 -13.35 0.73 -13.05
C LYS A 200 -14.51 1.25 -13.90
N ARG A 201 -14.28 1.50 -15.19
CA ARG A 201 -15.32 1.97 -16.12
C ARG A 201 -16.46 0.96 -16.36
N GLN A 202 -16.26 -0.31 -15.99
CA GLN A 202 -17.27 -1.37 -16.10
C GLN A 202 -18.15 -1.47 -14.83
N GLY A 203 -17.90 -0.60 -13.86
CA GLY A 203 -18.60 -0.56 -12.57
C GLY A 203 -17.94 -1.42 -11.50
N ASP A 204 -18.44 -1.28 -10.27
CA ASP A 204 -17.85 -1.91 -9.09
C ASP A 204 -17.89 -3.44 -9.12
N SER A 205 -18.90 -4.03 -9.73
CA SER A 205 -19.01 -5.49 -9.88
C SER A 205 -17.83 -6.10 -10.65
N ALA A 206 -17.26 -5.37 -11.62
CA ALA A 206 -16.08 -5.81 -12.36
C ALA A 206 -14.80 -5.83 -11.49
N LEU A 207 -14.75 -4.98 -10.46
CA LEU A 207 -13.64 -4.92 -9.52
C LEU A 207 -13.79 -5.92 -8.37
N ARG A 208 -15.02 -6.33 -8.06
CA ARG A 208 -15.40 -7.15 -6.90
C ARG A 208 -16.09 -8.45 -7.31
N PRO A 209 -15.53 -9.23 -8.27
CA PRO A 209 -16.17 -10.48 -8.71
C PRO A 209 -16.15 -11.50 -7.56
N ALA A 210 -17.17 -12.34 -7.52
CA ALA A 210 -17.11 -13.58 -6.76
C ALA A 210 -16.35 -14.63 -7.57
N PHE A 211 -15.41 -15.32 -6.93
CA PHE A 211 -14.70 -16.45 -7.53
C PHE A 211 -15.19 -17.75 -6.90
N ASP A 212 -15.62 -18.69 -7.72
CA ASP A 212 -16.06 -20.01 -7.24
C ASP A 212 -14.90 -20.84 -6.69
N GLN A 213 -13.72 -20.69 -7.31
CA GLN A 213 -12.49 -21.37 -6.92
C GLN A 213 -11.30 -20.40 -7.10
N PRO A 214 -10.28 -20.49 -6.23
CA PRO A 214 -9.03 -19.79 -6.45
C PRO A 214 -8.28 -20.40 -7.64
N GLU A 215 -7.57 -19.55 -8.39
CA GLU A 215 -6.64 -19.99 -9.41
C GLU A 215 -5.21 -19.99 -8.84
N TRP A 216 -4.42 -21.00 -9.24
CA TRP A 216 -3.01 -21.04 -8.88
C TRP A 216 -2.17 -21.17 -10.15
N ASN A 217 -1.30 -20.20 -10.38
CA ASN A 217 -0.48 -20.13 -11.59
C ASN A 217 0.97 -19.66 -11.26
N GLU A 218 1.80 -19.48 -12.30
CA GLU A 218 3.19 -19.04 -12.14
C GLU A 218 3.33 -17.69 -11.42
N LEU A 219 2.38 -16.77 -11.63
CA LEU A 219 2.35 -15.49 -10.93
C LEU A 219 2.11 -15.69 -9.42
N THR A 220 1.18 -16.58 -9.07
CA THR A 220 0.88 -16.91 -7.67
C THR A 220 2.11 -17.54 -6.99
N ASP A 221 2.80 -18.46 -7.67
CA ASP A 221 4.06 -19.04 -7.17
C ASP A 221 5.12 -17.97 -6.93
N PHE A 222 5.31 -17.06 -7.88
CA PHE A 222 6.27 -15.98 -7.78
C PHE A 222 5.95 -15.03 -6.61
N ILE A 223 4.69 -14.57 -6.51
CA ILE A 223 4.22 -13.71 -5.42
C ILE A 223 4.38 -14.41 -4.07
N SER A 224 4.02 -15.70 -3.99
CA SER A 224 4.18 -16.50 -2.76
C SER A 224 5.63 -16.56 -2.29
N LYS A 225 6.60 -16.73 -3.21
CA LYS A 225 8.03 -16.67 -2.88
C LYS A 225 8.43 -15.29 -2.35
N CYS A 226 8.03 -14.22 -3.03
CA CYS A 226 8.33 -12.85 -2.60
C CYS A 226 7.73 -12.54 -1.21
N ILE A 227 6.49 -12.98 -0.94
CA ILE A 227 5.85 -12.85 0.38
C ILE A 227 6.64 -13.62 1.45
N HIS A 228 7.06 -14.85 1.13
CA HIS A 228 7.86 -15.63 2.07
C HIS A 228 9.18 -14.93 2.41
N ILE A 229 9.88 -14.41 1.41
CA ILE A 229 11.12 -13.64 1.61
C ILE A 229 10.82 -12.38 2.44
N HIS A 230 9.78 -11.62 2.11
CA HIS A 230 9.40 -10.41 2.85
C HIS A 230 9.16 -10.72 4.34
N LYS A 231 8.32 -11.71 4.63
CA LYS A 231 7.95 -12.07 6.02
C LYS A 231 9.14 -12.54 6.86
N ASN A 232 10.16 -13.10 6.24
CA ASN A 232 11.36 -13.60 6.93
C ASN A 232 12.55 -12.62 6.87
N SER A 233 12.36 -11.42 6.32
CA SER A 233 13.41 -10.41 6.22
C SER A 233 13.09 -9.18 7.08
N PRO A 234 13.75 -9.00 8.25
CA PRO A 234 13.67 -7.76 9.02
C PRO A 234 14.00 -6.52 8.19
N ALA A 235 14.93 -6.63 7.23
CA ALA A 235 15.28 -5.53 6.35
C ALA A 235 14.11 -5.12 5.46
N LEU A 236 13.33 -6.05 4.91
CA LEU A 236 12.15 -5.72 4.10
C LEU A 236 10.98 -5.23 4.95
N CYS A 237 10.78 -5.77 6.15
CA CYS A 237 9.71 -5.37 7.05
C CYS A 237 9.96 -3.97 7.67
N TYR A 238 11.17 -3.72 8.17
CA TYR A 238 11.45 -2.57 9.06
C TYR A 238 12.65 -1.74 8.64
N GLY A 239 13.38 -2.15 7.60
CA GLY A 239 14.65 -1.55 7.23
C GLY A 239 14.54 -0.14 6.64
N ASP A 240 15.64 0.61 6.78
CA ASP A 240 15.85 1.86 6.07
C ASP A 240 15.80 1.64 4.55
N PHE A 241 15.60 2.73 3.81
CA PHE A 241 15.44 2.72 2.36
C PHE A 241 16.49 3.59 1.67
N ARG A 242 17.08 3.06 0.60
CA ARG A 242 17.95 3.79 -0.32
C ARG A 242 17.74 3.30 -1.76
N ILE A 243 17.83 4.21 -2.72
CA ILE A 243 17.94 3.86 -4.12
C ILE A 243 19.43 3.63 -4.43
N ALA A 244 19.79 2.43 -4.88
CA ALA A 244 21.15 2.06 -5.27
C ALA A 244 21.42 2.34 -6.75
N LEU A 245 20.42 2.12 -7.63
CA LEU A 245 20.43 2.47 -9.04
C LEU A 245 19.02 2.89 -9.47
N MET A 246 18.92 3.90 -10.31
CA MET A 246 17.66 4.29 -10.94
C MET A 246 17.92 4.78 -12.36
N THR A 247 17.23 4.18 -13.31
CA THR A 247 17.16 4.59 -14.71
C THR A 247 15.69 4.60 -15.14
N ASN A 248 15.42 4.89 -16.41
CA ASN A 248 14.03 4.79 -16.90
C ASN A 248 13.46 3.37 -16.80
N ARG A 249 14.29 2.34 -16.89
CA ARG A 249 13.84 0.94 -17.04
C ARG A 249 14.39 -0.01 -15.99
N GLN A 250 15.36 0.41 -15.20
CA GLN A 250 15.96 -0.37 -14.12
C GLN A 250 15.87 0.38 -12.80
N LEU A 251 15.53 -0.35 -11.73
CA LEU A 251 15.52 0.17 -10.36
C LEU A 251 16.17 -0.86 -9.45
N ILE A 252 17.14 -0.43 -8.66
CA ILE A 252 17.72 -1.22 -7.57
C ILE A 252 17.52 -0.44 -6.28
N ILE A 253 16.78 -1.02 -5.35
CA ILE A 253 16.56 -0.47 -4.01
C ILE A 253 17.34 -1.27 -2.98
N GLU A 254 17.81 -0.60 -1.94
CA GLU A 254 18.42 -1.20 -0.77
C GLU A 254 17.49 -1.05 0.42
N ARG A 255 17.32 -2.15 1.16
CA ARG A 255 16.67 -2.19 2.46
C ARG A 255 17.68 -2.70 3.48
N ARG A 256 17.80 -2.03 4.62
CA ARG A 256 18.76 -2.40 5.65
C ARG A 256 18.16 -2.29 7.05
N CYS A 257 18.30 -3.37 7.82
CA CYS A 257 17.89 -3.42 9.22
C CYS A 257 18.92 -4.21 10.01
N GLN A 258 19.53 -3.57 11.01
CA GLN A 258 20.61 -4.16 11.81
C GLN A 258 21.73 -4.71 10.90
N ASP A 259 21.99 -6.01 10.96
CA ASP A 259 23.05 -6.68 10.18
C ASP A 259 22.56 -7.21 8.83
N GLN A 260 21.23 -7.18 8.56
CA GLN A 260 20.68 -7.63 7.29
C GLN A 260 20.63 -6.49 6.27
N GLN A 261 21.19 -6.77 5.09
CA GLN A 261 21.09 -5.91 3.92
C GLN A 261 20.46 -6.69 2.77
N MET A 262 19.43 -6.12 2.17
CA MET A 262 18.75 -6.63 1.00
C MET A 262 18.88 -5.63 -0.15
N LEU A 263 19.22 -6.11 -1.35
CA LEU A 263 19.17 -5.36 -2.59
C LEU A 263 18.14 -6.01 -3.50
N ILE A 264 17.16 -5.21 -3.92
CA ILE A 264 16.10 -5.70 -4.81
C ILE A 264 16.24 -4.98 -6.13
N ALA A 265 16.49 -5.75 -7.19
CA ALA A 265 16.70 -5.25 -8.53
C ALA A 265 15.54 -5.63 -9.45
N VAL A 266 15.09 -4.68 -10.27
CA VAL A 266 14.06 -4.87 -11.30
C VAL A 266 14.60 -4.32 -12.62
N ASN A 267 14.53 -5.12 -13.69
CA ASN A 267 14.74 -4.71 -15.07
C ASN A 267 13.41 -4.82 -15.83
N ALA A 268 12.80 -3.70 -16.17
CA ALA A 268 11.56 -3.64 -16.95
C ALA A 268 11.79 -3.61 -18.46
N ASP A 269 13.05 -3.53 -18.91
CA ASP A 269 13.40 -3.55 -20.33
C ASP A 269 13.27 -4.96 -20.93
N GLU A 270 13.00 -5.02 -22.22
CA GLU A 270 13.05 -6.27 -23.01
C GLU A 270 14.48 -6.66 -23.44
N ASN A 271 15.46 -5.88 -23.01
CA ASN A 271 16.89 -6.14 -23.21
C ASN A 271 17.61 -6.34 -21.88
N ASP A 272 18.68 -7.11 -21.93
CA ASP A 272 19.61 -7.27 -20.82
C ASP A 272 20.28 -5.92 -20.50
N TYR A 273 20.52 -5.69 -19.21
CA TYR A 273 21.18 -4.48 -18.73
C TYR A 273 22.33 -4.80 -17.79
N MET A 274 23.52 -4.29 -18.07
CA MET A 274 24.67 -4.39 -17.18
C MET A 274 24.63 -3.22 -16.18
N ALA A 275 24.23 -3.51 -14.95
CA ALA A 275 24.12 -2.51 -13.88
C ALA A 275 25.48 -2.29 -13.20
N HIS A 276 25.92 -1.03 -13.13
CA HIS A 276 27.05 -0.60 -12.33
C HIS A 276 26.56 0.33 -11.22
N PHE A 277 26.71 -0.08 -9.98
CA PHE A 277 26.22 0.67 -8.82
C PHE A 277 27.02 0.31 -7.57
N ASP A 278 26.92 1.15 -6.54
CA ASP A 278 27.49 0.85 -5.23
C ASP A 278 26.57 -0.08 -4.42
N ALA A 279 26.86 -1.38 -4.46
CA ALA A 279 26.15 -2.40 -3.69
C ALA A 279 26.48 -2.35 -2.19
N ARG A 280 27.56 -1.66 -1.80
CA ARG A 280 28.11 -1.68 -0.43
C ARG A 280 28.38 -3.11 0.07
N ALA A 281 28.66 -4.01 -0.84
CA ALA A 281 28.83 -5.44 -0.61
C ALA A 281 29.66 -6.08 -1.71
N GLY A 282 30.35 -7.20 -1.40
CA GLY A 282 31.06 -8.00 -2.39
C GLY A 282 30.16 -9.07 -3.02
N ARG A 283 29.35 -9.73 -2.22
CA ARG A 283 28.52 -10.87 -2.65
C ARG A 283 27.16 -10.87 -1.99
N ALA A 284 26.21 -11.52 -2.64
CA ALA A 284 24.88 -11.78 -2.13
C ALA A 284 24.35 -13.13 -2.62
N ARG A 285 23.31 -13.63 -1.96
CA ARG A 285 22.50 -14.74 -2.41
C ARG A 285 21.18 -14.20 -2.98
N ASP A 286 20.83 -14.58 -4.18
CA ASP A 286 19.48 -14.33 -4.69
C ASP A 286 18.49 -15.30 -4.03
N LEU A 287 17.56 -14.77 -3.25
CA LEU A 287 16.60 -15.60 -2.51
C LEU A 287 15.48 -16.16 -3.41
N LEU A 288 15.34 -15.68 -4.65
CA LEU A 288 14.38 -16.24 -5.61
C LEU A 288 14.91 -17.53 -6.27
N THR A 289 16.23 -17.61 -6.53
CA THR A 289 16.85 -18.75 -7.21
C THR A 289 17.78 -19.58 -6.32
N GLY A 290 18.37 -18.98 -5.28
CA GLY A 290 19.39 -19.56 -4.44
C GLY A 290 20.83 -19.31 -4.94
N ASP A 291 21.00 -18.70 -6.10
CA ASP A 291 22.30 -18.46 -6.71
C ASP A 291 23.11 -17.40 -5.97
N VAL A 292 24.43 -17.56 -6.01
CA VAL A 292 25.36 -16.55 -5.45
C VAL A 292 25.70 -15.54 -6.55
N HIS A 293 25.55 -14.27 -6.22
CA HIS A 293 25.90 -13.14 -7.07
C HIS A 293 27.13 -12.42 -6.52
N ASP A 294 28.07 -12.07 -7.40
CA ASP A 294 29.24 -11.25 -7.12
C ASP A 294 29.08 -9.88 -7.77
N PHE A 295 29.18 -8.81 -7.00
CA PHE A 295 29.00 -7.43 -7.47
C PHE A 295 30.26 -6.86 -8.17
N GLY A 296 31.39 -7.59 -8.13
CA GLY A 296 32.61 -7.17 -8.80
C GLY A 296 32.44 -7.19 -10.33
N GLY A 297 32.70 -6.06 -10.99
CA GLY A 297 32.61 -5.95 -12.45
C GLY A 297 31.23 -5.61 -13.02
N GLY A 298 30.22 -5.42 -12.17
CA GLY A 298 28.84 -5.12 -12.54
C GLY A 298 27.88 -6.29 -12.37
N SER A 299 26.60 -6.02 -12.48
CA SER A 299 25.52 -6.99 -12.28
C SER A 299 24.67 -7.08 -13.56
N LEU A 300 24.69 -8.23 -14.22
CA LEU A 300 23.81 -8.47 -15.36
C LEU A 300 22.38 -8.64 -14.86
N LEU A 301 21.48 -7.79 -15.34
CA LEU A 301 20.05 -7.89 -15.17
C LEU A 301 19.42 -8.34 -16.49
N PRO A 302 19.06 -9.61 -16.66
CA PRO A 302 18.38 -10.09 -17.87
C PRO A 302 17.10 -9.31 -18.15
N ALA A 303 16.64 -9.35 -19.39
CA ALA A 303 15.38 -8.75 -19.81
C ALA A 303 14.22 -9.22 -18.91
N LEU A 304 13.38 -8.29 -18.46
CA LEU A 304 12.17 -8.57 -17.68
C LEU A 304 12.43 -9.45 -16.44
N SER A 305 13.44 -9.09 -15.64
CA SER A 305 13.90 -9.86 -14.49
C SER A 305 13.75 -9.09 -13.17
N ALA A 306 13.64 -9.85 -12.08
CA ALA A 306 13.73 -9.34 -10.72
C ALA A 306 14.63 -10.21 -9.86
N PHE A 307 15.35 -9.60 -8.91
CA PHE A 307 16.26 -10.26 -7.98
C PHE A 307 16.03 -9.77 -6.56
N TYR A 308 16.18 -10.67 -5.60
CA TYR A 308 16.14 -10.41 -4.16
C TYR A 308 17.45 -10.85 -3.54
N TRP A 309 18.46 -10.00 -3.60
CA TRP A 309 19.82 -10.29 -3.13
C TRP A 309 19.97 -10.03 -1.64
N GLU A 310 20.18 -11.07 -0.86
CA GLU A 310 20.60 -10.97 0.53
C GLU A 310 22.12 -10.96 0.61
N VAL A 311 22.69 -9.89 1.14
CA VAL A 311 24.14 -9.70 1.30
C VAL A 311 24.69 -10.57 2.43
N PHE A 312 25.88 -11.13 2.25
CA PHE A 312 26.58 -11.91 3.28
C PHE A 312 28.09 -11.69 3.24
#